data_e6ac2fdc3317a9c8de3b5e326a5eb326
#
_entry.id   e6ac2fdc3317a9c8de3b5e326a5eb326
#
_cell.length_a   1.000
_cell.length_b   1.000
_cell.length_c   1.000
_cell.angle_alpha   90.00
_cell.angle_beta   90.00
_cell.angle_gamma   90.00
#
_symmetry.space_group_name_H-M   'P 1'
#
loop_
_entity.id
_entity.type
_entity.pdbx_description
1 polymer ?
#
loop_
_entity_poly.entity_id
_entity_poly.type
_entity_poly.pdbx_seq_one_letter_code
_entity_poly.pdbx_strand_id
1 'polypeptide(L)'
;MLTAHEITCIRGERALFTDLNLAIDAGEILQIQGSNGSGKTSLLRILCGTTQPDNGTVLWQSQDIRTCRSTYYEHLAYIGHSNGIKLELSPAENLSCLAAIKGFSVSSQIGEALTQSGLSLVRDVPCIHLSAGQRRRVAMAWLFITRASIWILDEPLTAIDQDGIDIARSRFSRHLDGGGLIVLTGHQHLQFEGRKIKTLHLST
;
A
#
# COMPACT_ATOMS: atom_id res chain seq x y z
N MET A 1 -12.25 -9.59 -4.79
CA MET A 1 -13.07 -8.56 -4.13
C MET A 1 -12.65 -8.44 -2.67
N LEU A 2 -12.48 -7.21 -2.18
CA LEU A 2 -12.29 -6.86 -0.77
C LEU A 2 -13.46 -5.98 -0.35
N THR A 3 -14.14 -6.33 0.74
CA THR A 3 -15.30 -5.58 1.23
C THR A 3 -15.15 -5.30 2.72
N ALA A 4 -15.75 -4.21 3.17
CA ALA A 4 -15.92 -3.92 4.58
C ALA A 4 -17.39 -3.57 4.83
N HIS A 5 -17.95 -4.15 5.89
CA HIS A 5 -19.35 -4.03 6.25
C HIS A 5 -19.48 -3.41 7.63
N GLU A 6 -20.18 -2.27 7.70
CA GLU A 6 -20.56 -1.56 8.92
C GLU A 6 -19.39 -1.32 9.88
N ILE A 7 -18.19 -1.08 9.32
CA ILE A 7 -17.01 -0.90 10.17
C ILE A 7 -17.07 0.44 10.90
N THR A 8 -16.85 0.35 12.21
CA THR A 8 -16.74 1.49 13.11
C THR A 8 -15.32 1.54 13.70
N CYS A 9 -14.77 2.72 13.81
CA CYS A 9 -13.47 2.94 14.43
C CYS A 9 -13.54 4.10 15.44
N ILE A 10 -13.26 3.79 16.71
CA ILE A 10 -13.25 4.75 17.82
C ILE A 10 -11.81 4.87 18.30
N ARG A 11 -11.37 6.09 18.59
CA ARG A 11 -10.07 6.35 19.21
C ARG A 11 -10.23 7.35 20.36
N GLY A 12 -9.94 6.87 21.59
CA GLY A 12 -10.32 7.58 22.79
C GLY A 12 -11.85 7.73 22.87
N GLU A 13 -12.33 8.94 23.01
CA GLU A 13 -13.78 9.25 23.06
C GLU A 13 -14.35 9.65 21.69
N ARG A 14 -13.52 9.65 20.62
CA ARG A 14 -13.93 10.12 19.31
C ARG A 14 -14.14 8.96 18.33
N ALA A 15 -15.33 8.89 17.72
CA ALA A 15 -15.57 8.07 16.55
C ALA A 15 -14.88 8.72 15.33
N LEU A 16 -13.99 8.00 14.68
CA LEU A 16 -13.36 8.44 13.43
C LEU A 16 -14.29 8.21 12.24
N PHE A 17 -14.99 7.10 12.26
CA PHE A 17 -16.07 6.76 11.32
C PHE A 17 -16.94 5.67 11.92
N THR A 18 -18.22 5.66 11.53
CA THR A 18 -19.23 4.68 11.95
C THR A 18 -19.93 4.10 10.72
N ASP A 19 -20.34 2.84 10.82
CA ASP A 19 -21.14 2.11 9.84
C ASP A 19 -20.63 2.24 8.39
N LEU A 20 -19.29 2.35 8.24
CA LEU A 20 -18.65 2.53 6.95
C LEU A 20 -18.70 1.24 6.15
N ASN A 21 -19.21 1.35 4.92
CA ASN A 21 -19.27 0.26 3.96
C ASN A 21 -18.41 0.60 2.74
N LEU A 22 -17.67 -0.37 2.25
CA LEU A 22 -16.91 -0.25 1.00
C LEU A 22 -16.79 -1.59 0.29
N ALA A 23 -16.63 -1.54 -1.03
CA ALA A 23 -16.34 -2.68 -1.86
C ALA A 23 -15.39 -2.28 -2.97
N ILE A 24 -14.38 -3.13 -3.19
CA ILE A 24 -13.39 -2.95 -4.25
C ILE A 24 -13.13 -4.29 -4.94
N ASP A 25 -13.25 -4.30 -6.26
CA ASP A 25 -13.05 -5.46 -7.09
C ASP A 25 -11.66 -5.52 -7.72
N ALA A 26 -11.35 -6.64 -8.33
CA ALA A 26 -10.13 -6.80 -9.13
C ALA A 26 -10.09 -5.75 -10.26
N GLY A 27 -8.91 -5.19 -10.52
CA GLY A 27 -8.72 -4.12 -11.50
C GLY A 27 -9.16 -2.73 -11.03
N GLU A 28 -9.65 -2.59 -9.81
CA GLU A 28 -10.11 -1.31 -9.29
C GLU A 28 -9.09 -0.64 -8.35
N ILE A 29 -9.21 0.68 -8.26
CA ILE A 29 -8.48 1.52 -7.32
C ILE A 29 -9.46 2.33 -6.48
N LEU A 30 -9.26 2.30 -5.16
CA LEU A 30 -9.99 3.11 -4.19
C LEU A 30 -9.04 4.13 -3.57
N GLN A 31 -9.35 5.41 -3.77
CA GLN A 31 -8.67 6.51 -3.10
C GLN A 31 -9.48 6.95 -1.87
N ILE A 32 -8.86 6.87 -0.70
CA ILE A 32 -9.43 7.39 0.55
C ILE A 32 -8.91 8.82 0.75
N GLN A 33 -9.83 9.76 0.82
CA GLN A 33 -9.58 11.19 1.03
C GLN A 33 -10.16 11.66 2.36
N GLY A 34 -9.64 12.76 2.88
CA GLY A 34 -10.10 13.38 4.13
C GLY A 34 -9.00 14.22 4.76
N SER A 35 -9.37 15.05 5.73
CA SER A 35 -8.44 15.89 6.49
C SER A 35 -7.45 15.04 7.30
N ASN A 36 -6.38 15.66 7.79
CA ASN A 36 -5.49 15.00 8.75
C ASN A 36 -6.26 14.66 10.01
N GLY A 37 -6.09 13.44 10.53
CA GLY A 37 -6.84 12.95 11.67
C GLY A 37 -8.24 12.39 11.37
N SER A 38 -8.71 12.38 10.12
CA SER A 38 -10.03 11.80 9.74
C SER A 38 -10.09 10.26 9.82
N GLY A 39 -8.99 9.59 10.14
CA GLY A 39 -8.98 8.12 10.26
C GLY A 39 -8.48 7.35 9.05
N LYS A 40 -7.93 8.00 8.00
CA LYS A 40 -7.41 7.34 6.79
C LYS A 40 -6.47 6.18 7.10
N THR A 41 -5.41 6.42 7.86
CA THR A 41 -4.45 5.40 8.29
C THR A 41 -5.11 4.31 9.15
N SER A 42 -6.07 4.68 10.01
CA SER A 42 -6.83 3.71 10.81
C SER A 42 -7.65 2.78 9.92
N LEU A 43 -8.33 3.33 8.91
CA LEU A 43 -9.06 2.53 7.93
C LEU A 43 -8.13 1.59 7.16
N LEU A 44 -6.99 2.08 6.66
CA LEU A 44 -6.01 1.21 6.00
C LEU A 44 -5.53 0.08 6.92
N ARG A 45 -5.24 0.35 8.19
CA ARG A 45 -4.82 -0.66 9.17
C ARG A 45 -5.92 -1.70 9.45
N ILE A 46 -7.19 -1.29 9.46
CA ILE A 46 -8.33 -2.19 9.59
C ILE A 46 -8.42 -3.08 8.34
N LEU A 47 -8.33 -2.51 7.15
CA LEU A 47 -8.32 -3.28 5.89
C LEU A 47 -7.12 -4.23 5.80
N CYS A 48 -5.96 -3.84 6.33
CA CYS A 48 -4.79 -4.74 6.44
C CYS A 48 -4.96 -5.84 7.49
N GLY A 49 -5.97 -5.78 8.37
CA GLY A 49 -6.13 -6.72 9.49
C GLY A 49 -5.11 -6.54 10.61
N THR A 50 -4.33 -5.43 10.64
CA THR A 50 -3.37 -5.11 11.70
C THR A 50 -4.04 -4.43 12.90
N THR A 51 -5.23 -3.88 12.69
CA THR A 51 -6.09 -3.31 13.73
C THR A 51 -7.50 -3.86 13.54
N GLN A 52 -8.15 -4.23 14.63
CA GLN A 52 -9.55 -4.63 14.59
C GLN A 52 -10.45 -3.38 14.61
N PRO A 53 -11.54 -3.37 13.86
CA PRO A 53 -12.57 -2.34 14.01
C PRO A 53 -13.31 -2.54 15.35
N ASP A 54 -13.91 -1.48 15.88
CA ASP A 54 -14.75 -1.55 17.09
C ASP A 54 -16.08 -2.26 16.80
N ASN A 55 -16.59 -2.15 15.56
CA ASN A 55 -17.72 -2.91 15.04
C ASN A 55 -17.53 -3.20 13.55
N GLY A 56 -18.25 -4.21 13.05
CA GLY A 56 -18.24 -4.60 11.64
C GLY A 56 -17.14 -5.61 11.26
N THR A 57 -17.06 -5.91 9.97
CA THR A 57 -16.16 -6.96 9.45
C THR A 57 -15.52 -6.53 8.13
N VAL A 58 -14.31 -7.07 7.89
CA VAL A 58 -13.63 -6.98 6.60
C VAL A 58 -13.60 -8.38 5.98
N LEU A 59 -14.08 -8.50 4.76
CA LEU A 59 -14.11 -9.76 4.03
C LEU A 59 -13.22 -9.69 2.80
N TRP A 60 -12.46 -10.73 2.57
CA TRP A 60 -11.74 -10.97 1.33
C TRP A 60 -12.25 -12.28 0.70
N GLN A 61 -12.68 -12.20 -0.58
CA GLN A 61 -13.32 -13.32 -1.26
C GLN A 61 -14.46 -13.96 -0.44
N SER A 62 -15.29 -13.10 0.19
CA SER A 62 -16.41 -13.48 1.05
C SER A 62 -16.03 -14.19 2.36
N GLN A 63 -14.74 -14.23 2.71
CA GLN A 63 -14.26 -14.77 3.98
C GLN A 63 -13.75 -13.65 4.88
N ASP A 64 -14.05 -13.73 6.18
CA ASP A 64 -13.51 -12.78 7.15
C ASP A 64 -11.99 -12.90 7.21
N ILE A 65 -11.28 -11.80 7.00
CA ILE A 65 -9.82 -11.76 6.99
C ILE A 65 -9.20 -12.26 8.30
N ARG A 66 -9.96 -12.26 9.40
CA ARG A 66 -9.51 -12.78 10.69
C ARG A 66 -9.44 -14.31 10.70
N THR A 67 -10.27 -14.97 9.91
CA THR A 67 -10.33 -16.44 9.83
C THR A 67 -9.37 -17.02 8.80
N CYS A 68 -8.96 -16.21 7.80
CA CYS A 68 -8.05 -16.62 6.73
C CYS A 68 -6.73 -15.81 6.72
N ARG A 69 -6.22 -15.40 7.88
CA ARG A 69 -5.11 -14.45 8.03
C ARG A 69 -3.86 -14.81 7.22
N SER A 70 -3.43 -16.07 7.28
CA SER A 70 -2.21 -16.50 6.58
C SER A 70 -2.34 -16.26 5.09
N THR A 71 -3.41 -16.80 4.49
CA THR A 71 -3.68 -16.65 3.06
C THR A 71 -3.91 -15.20 2.67
N TYR A 72 -4.63 -14.43 3.50
CA TYR A 72 -4.82 -13.01 3.24
C TYR A 72 -3.50 -12.24 3.19
N TYR A 73 -2.58 -12.48 4.14
CA TYR A 73 -1.28 -11.80 4.19
C TYR A 73 -0.31 -12.21 3.07
N GLU A 74 -0.47 -13.40 2.49
CA GLU A 74 0.26 -13.80 1.28
C GLU A 74 -0.15 -12.96 0.07
N HIS A 75 -1.43 -12.54 0.03
CA HIS A 75 -1.99 -11.71 -1.03
C HIS A 75 -1.92 -10.20 -0.76
N LEU A 76 -1.39 -9.78 0.38
CA LEU A 76 -1.35 -8.38 0.80
C LEU A 76 0.05 -7.79 0.73
N ALA A 77 0.18 -6.65 0.05
CA ALA A 77 1.31 -5.74 0.19
C ALA A 77 0.83 -4.44 0.86
N TYR A 78 1.43 -4.11 1.99
CA TYR A 78 1.16 -2.87 2.72
C TYR A 78 2.39 -1.98 2.74
N ILE A 79 2.22 -0.73 2.33
CA ILE A 79 3.22 0.33 2.49
C ILE A 79 2.58 1.43 3.33
N GLY A 80 3.05 1.56 4.56
CA GLY A 80 2.56 2.55 5.51
C GLY A 80 3.12 3.94 5.28
N HIS A 81 2.70 4.88 6.14
CA HIS A 81 3.23 6.25 6.16
C HIS A 81 4.75 6.25 6.42
N SER A 82 5.22 5.46 7.38
CA SER A 82 6.65 5.16 7.53
C SER A 82 7.09 4.15 6.47
N ASN A 83 8.28 4.36 5.89
CA ASN A 83 8.76 3.55 4.77
C ASN A 83 9.00 2.07 5.11
N GLY A 84 9.13 1.71 6.40
CA GLY A 84 9.37 0.34 6.84
C GLY A 84 10.71 -0.25 6.40
N ILE A 85 11.67 0.61 5.99
CA ILE A 85 13.02 0.22 5.58
C ILE A 85 14.01 0.37 6.76
N LYS A 86 15.07 -0.41 6.73
CA LYS A 86 16.22 -0.27 7.64
C LYS A 86 17.19 0.74 7.05
N LEU A 87 17.48 1.79 7.81
CA LEU A 87 18.31 2.90 7.31
C LEU A 87 19.78 2.52 7.15
N GLU A 88 20.26 1.57 7.94
CA GLU A 88 21.62 1.05 7.91
C GLU A 88 21.88 0.17 6.68
N LEU A 89 20.82 -0.39 6.10
CA LEU A 89 20.90 -1.25 4.93
C LEU A 89 20.72 -0.44 3.64
N SER A 90 21.36 -0.92 2.58
CA SER A 90 21.15 -0.42 1.21
C SER A 90 19.77 -0.79 0.66
N PRO A 91 19.33 -0.16 -0.45
CA PRO A 91 18.11 -0.58 -1.16
C PRO A 91 18.09 -2.07 -1.51
N ALA A 92 19.20 -2.62 -2.01
CA ALA A 92 19.28 -4.02 -2.38
C ALA A 92 19.13 -4.94 -1.16
N GLU A 93 19.76 -4.61 -0.05
CA GLU A 93 19.67 -5.38 1.19
C GLU A 93 18.27 -5.28 1.82
N ASN A 94 17.64 -4.10 1.82
CA ASN A 94 16.27 -3.94 2.29
C ASN A 94 15.29 -4.83 1.53
N LEU A 95 15.36 -4.85 0.20
CA LEU A 95 14.51 -5.71 -0.63
C LEU A 95 14.82 -7.19 -0.42
N SER A 96 16.10 -7.56 -0.25
CA SER A 96 16.51 -8.94 0.05
C SER A 96 15.95 -9.42 1.38
N CYS A 97 16.05 -8.61 2.43
CA CYS A 97 15.51 -8.92 3.75
C CYS A 97 13.97 -9.10 3.68
N LEU A 98 13.28 -8.19 3.00
CA LEU A 98 11.81 -8.27 2.90
C LEU A 98 11.39 -9.52 2.11
N ALA A 99 12.10 -9.84 1.02
CA ALA A 99 11.85 -11.05 0.24
C ALA A 99 12.07 -12.33 1.07
N ALA A 100 13.14 -12.39 1.86
CA ALA A 100 13.42 -13.51 2.75
C ALA A 100 12.31 -13.69 3.80
N ILE A 101 11.84 -12.60 4.42
CA ILE A 101 10.73 -12.64 5.39
C ILE A 101 9.45 -13.18 4.74
N LYS A 102 9.22 -12.85 3.46
CA LYS A 102 8.05 -13.33 2.69
C LYS A 102 8.25 -14.71 2.06
N GLY A 103 9.38 -15.37 2.29
CA GLY A 103 9.68 -16.70 1.75
C GLY A 103 9.99 -16.74 0.25
N PHE A 104 10.40 -15.62 -0.34
CA PHE A 104 10.75 -15.52 -1.75
C PHE A 104 12.26 -15.55 -1.99
N SER A 105 12.68 -16.29 -3.02
CA SER A 105 14.04 -16.17 -3.59
C SER A 105 13.96 -15.23 -4.80
N VAL A 106 14.43 -13.99 -4.64
CA VAL A 106 14.25 -12.91 -5.64
C VAL A 106 15.56 -12.21 -6.01
N SER A 107 16.72 -12.82 -5.75
CA SER A 107 18.03 -12.19 -5.99
C SER A 107 18.18 -11.62 -7.42
N SER A 108 17.67 -12.31 -8.44
CA SER A 108 17.69 -11.84 -9.82
C SER A 108 16.70 -10.70 -10.11
N GLN A 109 15.62 -10.60 -9.36
CA GLN A 109 14.56 -9.59 -9.58
C GLN A 109 14.86 -8.26 -8.88
N ILE A 110 15.70 -8.26 -7.83
CA ILE A 110 16.02 -7.05 -7.06
C ILE A 110 16.72 -6.00 -7.94
N GLY A 111 17.66 -6.41 -8.77
CA GLY A 111 18.37 -5.49 -9.67
C GLY A 111 17.41 -4.81 -10.65
N GLU A 112 16.50 -5.58 -11.23
CA GLU A 112 15.48 -5.06 -12.15
C GLU A 112 14.49 -4.12 -11.43
N ALA A 113 14.01 -4.50 -10.24
CA ALA A 113 13.11 -3.67 -9.44
C ALA A 113 13.75 -2.32 -9.08
N LEU A 114 15.02 -2.30 -8.69
CA LEU A 114 15.75 -1.07 -8.40
C LEU A 114 15.95 -0.22 -9.65
N THR A 115 16.21 -0.83 -10.81
CA THR A 115 16.31 -0.12 -12.08
C THR A 115 14.97 0.52 -12.46
N GLN A 116 13.88 -0.25 -12.41
CA GLN A 116 12.54 0.24 -12.70
C GLN A 116 12.06 1.31 -11.70
N SER A 117 12.59 1.31 -10.48
CA SER A 117 12.29 2.33 -9.45
C SER A 117 13.19 3.57 -9.53
N GLY A 118 14.13 3.63 -10.50
CA GLY A 118 15.09 4.73 -10.63
C GLY A 118 16.13 4.77 -9.50
N LEU A 119 16.50 3.61 -8.94
CA LEU A 119 17.40 3.49 -7.79
C LEU A 119 18.74 2.80 -8.13
N SER A 120 19.04 2.55 -9.42
CA SER A 120 20.23 1.83 -9.85
C SER A 120 21.53 2.44 -9.32
N LEU A 121 21.65 3.77 -9.33
CA LEU A 121 22.88 4.48 -8.92
C LEU A 121 23.11 4.45 -7.39
N VAL A 122 22.07 4.16 -6.61
CA VAL A 122 22.13 4.13 -5.14
C VAL A 122 21.87 2.74 -4.58
N ARG A 123 21.91 1.73 -5.44
CA ARG A 123 21.59 0.33 -5.13
C ARG A 123 22.25 -0.17 -3.83
N ASP A 124 23.53 0.13 -3.68
CA ASP A 124 24.37 -0.38 -2.59
C ASP A 124 24.74 0.71 -1.57
N VAL A 125 24.13 1.90 -1.67
CA VAL A 125 24.31 3.01 -0.73
C VAL A 125 23.39 2.82 0.47
N PRO A 126 23.88 2.87 1.73
CA PRO A 126 23.00 2.78 2.91
C PRO A 126 21.88 3.83 2.87
N CYS A 127 20.66 3.41 3.20
CA CYS A 127 19.47 4.24 3.09
C CYS A 127 19.50 5.50 3.97
N ILE A 128 20.35 5.53 5.00
CA ILE A 128 20.56 6.71 5.84
C ILE A 128 21.09 7.91 5.03
N HIS A 129 21.84 7.65 3.96
CA HIS A 129 22.41 8.68 3.09
C HIS A 129 21.48 9.09 1.94
N LEU A 130 20.34 8.44 1.78
CA LEU A 130 19.37 8.72 0.74
C LEU A 130 18.46 9.89 1.11
N SER A 131 17.95 10.60 0.10
CA SER A 131 16.89 11.60 0.30
C SER A 131 15.58 10.95 0.78
N ALA A 132 14.66 11.74 1.34
CA ALA A 132 13.34 11.24 1.73
C ALA A 132 12.58 10.59 0.56
N GLY A 133 12.64 11.22 -0.62
CA GLY A 133 12.03 10.67 -1.84
C GLY A 133 12.67 9.35 -2.30
N GLN A 134 14.01 9.26 -2.26
CA GLN A 134 14.71 8.01 -2.57
C GLN A 134 14.32 6.91 -1.59
N ARG A 135 14.27 7.20 -0.29
CA ARG A 135 13.80 6.24 0.74
C ARG A 135 12.36 5.79 0.49
N ARG A 136 11.48 6.71 0.06
CA ARG A 136 10.10 6.35 -0.33
C ARG A 136 10.09 5.44 -1.54
N ARG A 137 10.93 5.72 -2.55
CA ARG A 137 11.07 4.85 -3.72
C ARG A 137 11.62 3.46 -3.34
N VAL A 138 12.53 3.35 -2.36
CA VAL A 138 12.99 2.03 -1.86
C VAL A 138 11.82 1.21 -1.30
N ALA A 139 10.96 1.82 -0.47
CA ALA A 139 9.77 1.14 0.03
C ALA A 139 8.84 0.72 -1.11
N MET A 140 8.65 1.59 -2.12
CA MET A 140 7.80 1.32 -3.28
C MET A 140 8.42 0.27 -4.23
N ALA A 141 9.74 0.10 -4.24
CA ALA A 141 10.42 -0.87 -5.08
C ALA A 141 9.98 -2.32 -4.79
N TRP A 142 9.51 -2.60 -3.58
CA TRP A 142 8.87 -3.87 -3.24
C TRP A 142 7.68 -4.22 -4.14
N LEU A 143 6.93 -3.23 -4.61
CA LEU A 143 5.78 -3.45 -5.48
C LEU A 143 6.15 -4.01 -6.86
N PHE A 144 7.43 -3.95 -7.26
CA PHE A 144 7.92 -4.55 -8.51
C PHE A 144 8.26 -6.04 -8.34
N ILE A 145 8.40 -6.51 -7.10
CA ILE A 145 8.83 -7.88 -6.76
C ILE A 145 7.64 -8.70 -6.25
N THR A 146 6.79 -8.09 -5.43
CA THR A 146 5.69 -8.80 -4.76
C THR A 146 4.69 -9.39 -5.75
N ARG A 147 4.15 -10.58 -5.40
CA ARG A 147 3.05 -11.24 -6.11
C ARG A 147 1.68 -10.93 -5.48
N ALA A 148 1.65 -10.07 -4.46
CA ALA A 148 0.43 -9.71 -3.77
C ALA A 148 -0.58 -9.08 -4.72
N SER A 149 -1.83 -9.55 -4.68
CA SER A 149 -2.94 -9.04 -5.51
C SER A 149 -3.66 -7.85 -4.86
N ILE A 150 -3.43 -7.60 -3.58
CA ILE A 150 -4.03 -6.51 -2.80
C ILE A 150 -2.90 -5.56 -2.40
N TRP A 151 -2.98 -4.31 -2.84
CA TRP A 151 -2.05 -3.28 -2.39
C TRP A 151 -2.77 -2.24 -1.55
N ILE A 152 -2.31 -2.04 -0.33
CA ILE A 152 -2.80 -1.01 0.59
C ILE A 152 -1.65 -0.04 0.87
N LEU A 153 -1.83 1.22 0.47
CA LEU A 153 -0.73 2.19 0.40
C LEU A 153 -1.12 3.48 1.12
N ASP A 154 -0.36 3.84 2.15
CA ASP A 154 -0.60 5.07 2.91
C ASP A 154 0.27 6.21 2.37
N GLU A 155 -0.35 7.17 1.69
CA GLU A 155 0.28 8.32 1.04
C GLU A 155 1.49 7.93 0.15
N PRO A 156 1.34 6.99 -0.81
CA PRO A 156 2.47 6.42 -1.52
C PRO A 156 3.29 7.43 -2.33
N LEU A 157 2.67 8.50 -2.79
CA LEU A 157 3.29 9.50 -3.68
C LEU A 157 3.81 10.74 -2.95
N THR A 158 3.76 10.78 -1.62
CA THR A 158 4.27 11.90 -0.82
C THR A 158 5.79 11.92 -0.87
N ALA A 159 6.38 13.11 -1.02
CA ALA A 159 7.81 13.37 -1.08
C ALA A 159 8.56 12.74 -2.27
N ILE A 160 7.85 12.26 -3.29
CA ILE A 160 8.41 11.71 -4.53
C ILE A 160 8.38 12.80 -5.62
N ASP A 161 9.42 12.86 -6.43
CA ASP A 161 9.49 13.71 -7.62
C ASP A 161 8.60 13.23 -8.77
N GLN A 162 8.44 14.03 -9.81
CA GLN A 162 7.56 13.73 -10.92
C GLN A 162 7.91 12.40 -11.61
N ASP A 163 9.19 12.12 -11.82
CA ASP A 163 9.65 10.86 -12.43
C ASP A 163 9.23 9.65 -11.58
N GLY A 164 9.39 9.74 -10.26
CA GLY A 164 8.96 8.70 -9.34
C GLY A 164 7.44 8.52 -9.29
N ILE A 165 6.66 9.60 -9.45
CA ILE A 165 5.20 9.53 -9.57
C ILE A 165 4.81 8.78 -10.84
N ASP A 166 5.45 9.07 -11.97
CA ASP A 166 5.14 8.45 -13.26
C ASP A 166 5.53 6.96 -13.27
N ILE A 167 6.66 6.61 -12.65
CA ILE A 167 7.07 5.22 -12.39
C ILE A 167 6.00 4.49 -11.55
N ALA A 168 5.56 5.11 -10.45
CA ALA A 168 4.56 4.51 -9.57
C ALA A 168 3.21 4.32 -10.30
N ARG A 169 2.75 5.32 -11.07
CA ARG A 169 1.53 5.24 -11.87
C ARG A 169 1.58 4.09 -12.88
N SER A 170 2.69 3.99 -13.62
CA SER A 170 2.88 2.88 -14.57
C SER A 170 2.82 1.52 -13.87
N ARG A 171 3.45 1.40 -12.70
CA ARG A 171 3.44 0.16 -11.92
C ARG A 171 2.04 -0.17 -11.38
N PHE A 172 1.28 0.85 -10.91
CA PHE A 172 -0.10 0.68 -10.48
C PHE A 172 -0.99 0.21 -11.63
N SER A 173 -0.88 0.83 -12.81
CA SER A 173 -1.66 0.42 -13.99
C SER A 173 -1.43 -1.04 -14.34
N ARG A 174 -0.17 -1.49 -14.41
CA ARG A 174 0.16 -2.90 -14.68
C ARG A 174 -0.41 -3.86 -13.63
N HIS A 175 -0.42 -3.44 -12.35
CA HIS A 175 -0.99 -4.26 -11.28
C HIS A 175 -2.50 -4.43 -11.46
N LEU A 176 -3.20 -3.34 -11.77
CA LEU A 176 -4.64 -3.35 -12.02
C LEU A 176 -5.00 -4.15 -13.30
N ASP A 177 -4.18 -4.02 -14.37
CA ASP A 177 -4.33 -4.82 -15.60
C ASP A 177 -4.18 -6.31 -15.35
N GLY A 178 -3.31 -6.69 -14.41
CA GLY A 178 -3.13 -8.06 -13.94
C GLY A 178 -4.23 -8.56 -12.99
N GLY A 179 -5.31 -7.80 -12.79
CA GLY A 179 -6.41 -8.18 -11.90
C GLY A 179 -6.15 -7.91 -10.42
N GLY A 180 -5.09 -7.18 -10.09
CA GLY A 180 -4.87 -6.71 -8.71
C GLY A 180 -5.84 -5.58 -8.33
N LEU A 181 -5.90 -5.25 -7.04
CA LEU A 181 -6.64 -4.08 -6.55
C LEU A 181 -5.74 -3.19 -5.70
N ILE A 182 -6.06 -1.89 -5.66
CA ILE A 182 -5.29 -0.90 -4.89
C ILE A 182 -6.24 -0.09 -4.01
N VAL A 183 -5.91 -0.01 -2.72
CA VAL A 183 -6.48 0.97 -1.79
C VAL A 183 -5.36 1.92 -1.39
N LEU A 184 -5.58 3.22 -1.55
CA LEU A 184 -4.56 4.18 -1.16
C LEU A 184 -5.15 5.44 -0.53
N THR A 185 -4.32 6.12 0.26
CA THR A 185 -4.61 7.47 0.75
C THR A 185 -3.79 8.50 -0.04
N GLY A 186 -4.26 9.71 -0.11
CA GLY A 186 -3.52 10.81 -0.73
C GLY A 186 -4.36 12.08 -0.84
N HIS A 187 -3.67 13.22 -0.91
CA HIS A 187 -4.32 14.53 -1.04
C HIS A 187 -4.50 14.96 -2.50
N GLN A 188 -3.70 14.42 -3.41
CA GLN A 188 -3.78 14.74 -4.82
C GLN A 188 -4.80 13.85 -5.51
N HIS A 189 -5.60 14.43 -6.42
CA HIS A 189 -6.43 13.66 -7.33
C HIS A 189 -5.54 12.84 -8.26
N LEU A 190 -5.55 11.54 -8.05
CA LEU A 190 -4.90 10.62 -8.99
C LEU A 190 -5.74 10.55 -10.26
N GLN A 191 -5.07 10.64 -11.38
CA GLN A 191 -5.69 10.40 -12.69
C GLN A 191 -4.97 9.22 -13.34
N PHE A 192 -5.72 8.26 -13.80
CA PHE A 192 -5.23 7.16 -14.61
C PHE A 192 -6.00 7.18 -15.93
N GLU A 193 -5.29 7.21 -17.05
CA GLU A 193 -5.93 7.20 -18.36
C GLU A 193 -6.82 5.96 -18.52
N GLY A 194 -8.06 6.19 -18.92
CA GLY A 194 -9.02 5.11 -19.17
C GLY A 194 -9.57 4.38 -17.94
N ARG A 195 -9.26 4.83 -16.69
CA ARG A 195 -9.73 4.18 -15.47
C ARG A 195 -10.51 5.11 -14.57
N LYS A 196 -11.62 4.61 -14.06
CA LYS A 196 -12.40 5.28 -13.02
C LYS A 196 -11.82 4.95 -11.66
N ILE A 197 -11.45 5.97 -10.89
CA ILE A 197 -11.01 5.84 -9.50
C ILE A 197 -12.25 5.93 -8.62
N LYS A 198 -12.47 4.93 -7.78
CA LYS A 198 -13.44 5.05 -6.68
C LYS A 198 -12.86 5.97 -5.62
N THR A 199 -13.66 6.87 -5.10
CA THR A 199 -13.24 7.79 -4.04
C THR A 199 -14.13 7.63 -2.82
N LEU A 200 -13.50 7.47 -1.66
CA LEU A 200 -14.16 7.46 -0.37
C LEU A 200 -13.71 8.70 0.42
N HIS A 201 -14.66 9.53 0.80
CA HIS A 201 -14.39 10.70 1.65
C HIS A 201 -14.68 10.37 3.11
N LEU A 202 -13.63 10.46 3.96
CA LEU A 202 -13.81 10.43 5.40
C LEU A 202 -14.02 11.88 5.88
N SER A 203 -15.24 12.19 6.26
CA SER A 203 -15.59 13.45 6.94
C SER A 203 -15.31 13.32 8.44
N THR A 204 -14.74 14.36 9.01
CA THR A 204 -14.54 14.52 10.46
C THR A 204 -15.81 14.99 11.14
#